data_bab805c5934dcde799926755b548dba6
#
_entry.id   bab805c5934dcde799926755b548dba6
#
_cell.length_a   1.000
_cell.length_b   1.000
_cell.length_c   1.000
_cell.angle_alpha   90.00
_cell.angle_beta   90.00
_cell.angle_gamma   90.00
#
_symmetry.space_group_name_H-M   'P 1'
#
loop_
_entity.id
_entity.type
_entity.pdbx_description
1 polymer ?
#
loop_
_entity_poly.entity_id
_entity_poly.type
_entity_poly.pdbx_seq_one_letter_code
_entity_poly.pdbx_strand_id
1 'polypeptide(L)'
;MSYPSILMVQERGRHSANWQFRESENFRRAFTKLGAKCEVWGLGQPTFTTSFEEIIKDYDVVFVMENYDQQQWLPDFSKVNKLKVFWSIDSHCVLGQHVYFSKISKFDIHLNSTEGYLKHFTRHSSKCIWFPNAYPDDLIDHRPQVQKVHDLGFCGSMISDRVQWLDAIKQHVPVHRDVFVIGDAMVNALNSYKIGLNKTLADDINYRVFETLGAKTLLLTNIVPTMDQLLTQDKHMITYNTFSELVEKARYYLEHPDKAIEIAAAGYDHVRSHHTYYERSKQLLEMIS
;
A
#
# COMPACT_ATOMS: atom_id res chain seq x y z
N MET A 1 3.88 15.85 25.11
CA MET A 1 4.74 14.64 25.21
C MET A 1 5.44 14.48 23.89
N SER A 2 6.73 14.13 23.89
CA SER A 2 7.44 13.84 22.63
C SER A 2 7.12 12.40 22.20
N TYR A 3 6.97 12.17 20.91
CA TYR A 3 6.83 10.81 20.36
C TYR A 3 8.12 10.00 20.57
N PRO A 4 8.03 8.67 20.67
CA PRO A 4 9.21 7.81 20.66
C PRO A 4 9.97 7.94 19.33
N SER A 5 11.30 7.81 19.38
CA SER A 5 12.15 7.82 18.19
C SER A 5 12.11 6.47 17.50
N ILE A 6 12.04 6.45 16.15
CA ILE A 6 11.75 5.24 15.37
C ILE A 6 12.87 4.96 14.37
N LEU A 7 13.49 3.79 14.45
CA LEU A 7 14.35 3.26 13.40
C LEU A 7 13.52 2.31 12.52
N MET A 8 13.29 2.72 11.28
CA MET A 8 12.63 1.89 10.29
C MET A 8 13.65 1.00 9.58
N VAL A 9 13.30 -0.27 9.35
CA VAL A 9 14.18 -1.24 8.68
C VAL A 9 13.54 -1.72 7.39
N GLN A 10 14.07 -1.24 6.26
CA GLN A 10 13.66 -1.66 4.92
C GLN A 10 14.75 -1.33 3.89
N GLU A 11 14.97 -2.23 2.91
CA GLU A 11 15.84 -1.93 1.77
C GLU A 11 15.25 -0.80 0.92
N ARG A 12 16.13 -0.09 0.19
CA ARG A 12 15.76 1.07 -0.64
C ARG A 12 14.91 0.72 -1.87
N GLY A 13 14.77 -0.57 -2.19
CA GLY A 13 14.03 -1.06 -3.35
C GLY A 13 14.91 -1.33 -4.57
N ARG A 14 14.37 -2.08 -5.52
CA ARG A 14 15.10 -2.57 -6.71
C ARG A 14 15.24 -1.54 -7.83
N HIS A 15 14.40 -0.52 -7.85
CA HIS A 15 14.33 0.48 -8.92
C HIS A 15 14.57 1.87 -8.37
N SER A 16 15.62 2.54 -8.82
CA SER A 16 16.01 3.87 -8.35
C SER A 16 14.91 4.93 -8.54
N ALA A 17 14.08 4.80 -9.58
CA ALA A 17 12.97 5.73 -9.82
C ALA A 17 11.78 5.54 -8.85
N ASN A 18 11.76 4.45 -8.06
CA ASN A 18 10.65 4.11 -7.17
C ASN A 18 10.96 4.24 -5.67
N TRP A 19 12.20 4.60 -5.30
CA TRP A 19 12.60 4.64 -3.90
C TRP A 19 11.75 5.58 -3.04
N GLN A 20 11.28 6.69 -3.62
CA GLN A 20 10.42 7.66 -2.92
C GLN A 20 9.04 7.09 -2.57
N PHE A 21 8.62 6.05 -3.29
CA PHE A 21 7.33 5.36 -3.08
C PHE A 21 7.46 4.17 -2.13
N ARG A 22 8.69 3.85 -1.65
CA ARG A 22 8.84 2.79 -0.65
C ARG A 22 8.12 3.14 0.65
N GLU A 23 7.60 2.14 1.30
CA GLU A 23 6.82 2.26 2.53
C GLU A 23 7.59 3.03 3.62
N SER A 24 8.86 2.67 3.81
CA SER A 24 9.73 3.33 4.79
C SER A 24 9.92 4.82 4.51
N GLU A 25 10.07 5.21 3.24
CA GLU A 25 10.22 6.63 2.88
C GLU A 25 8.90 7.39 3.04
N ASN A 26 7.79 6.75 2.74
CA ASN A 26 6.46 7.33 2.97
C ASN A 26 6.23 7.57 4.47
N PHE A 27 6.54 6.59 5.32
CA PHE A 27 6.49 6.75 6.78
C PHE A 27 7.48 7.79 7.27
N ARG A 28 8.70 7.82 6.74
CA ARG A 28 9.72 8.80 7.16
C ARG A 28 9.22 10.24 6.95
N ARG A 29 8.65 10.54 5.78
CA ARG A 29 8.07 11.87 5.51
C ARG A 29 6.89 12.16 6.43
N ALA A 30 6.01 11.19 6.66
CA ALA A 30 4.85 11.34 7.51
C ALA A 30 5.24 11.54 8.99
N PHE A 31 6.15 10.74 9.54
CA PHE A 31 6.66 10.88 10.91
C PHE A 31 7.37 12.22 11.11
N THR A 32 8.19 12.64 10.15
CA THR A 32 8.86 13.95 10.20
C THR A 32 7.83 15.08 10.26
N LYS A 33 6.77 15.00 9.44
CA LYS A 33 5.66 15.99 9.44
C LYS A 33 4.90 16.00 10.78
N LEU A 34 4.82 14.87 11.47
CA LEU A 34 4.23 14.74 12.80
C LEU A 34 5.17 15.17 13.94
N GLY A 35 6.43 15.48 13.63
CA GLY A 35 7.44 15.88 14.62
C GLY A 35 8.10 14.71 15.36
N ALA A 36 7.96 13.49 14.87
CA ALA A 36 8.65 12.33 15.42
C ALA A 36 10.06 12.18 14.82
N LYS A 37 11.05 11.88 15.67
CA LYS A 37 12.41 11.53 15.22
C LYS A 37 12.37 10.16 14.56
N CYS A 38 12.78 10.06 13.30
CA CYS A 38 12.82 8.79 12.59
C CYS A 38 13.93 8.73 11.56
N GLU A 39 14.40 7.53 11.25
CA GLU A 39 15.38 7.26 10.20
C GLU A 39 15.09 5.90 9.55
N VAL A 40 15.59 5.69 8.32
CA VAL A 40 15.50 4.41 7.61
C VAL A 40 16.88 3.78 7.52
N TRP A 41 17.01 2.53 7.94
CA TRP A 41 18.22 1.72 7.82
C TRP A 41 17.92 0.46 7.00
N GLY A 42 18.81 0.10 6.11
CA GLY A 42 18.66 -1.11 5.29
C GLY A 42 19.48 -1.09 4.02
N LEU A 43 19.50 -2.20 3.32
CA LEU A 43 20.28 -2.38 2.10
C LEU A 43 20.00 -1.28 1.07
N GLY A 44 21.05 -0.59 0.64
CA GLY A 44 20.96 0.53 -0.31
C GLY A 44 20.54 1.88 0.29
N GLN A 45 20.21 1.94 1.58
CA GLN A 45 19.97 3.21 2.27
C GLN A 45 21.30 3.92 2.61
N PRO A 46 21.36 5.26 2.63
CA PRO A 46 22.56 5.99 3.00
C PRO A 46 23.09 5.64 4.40
N THR A 47 22.22 5.32 5.32
CA THR A 47 22.50 4.94 6.71
C THR A 47 23.06 3.53 6.86
N PHE A 48 23.00 2.69 5.82
CA PHE A 48 23.49 1.31 5.84
C PHE A 48 25.02 1.18 5.99
N THR A 49 25.72 2.29 5.95
CA THR A 49 27.17 2.39 6.27
C THR A 49 27.49 2.26 7.76
N THR A 50 26.50 2.52 8.63
CA THR A 50 26.58 2.34 10.07
C THR A 50 26.04 0.95 10.44
N SER A 51 26.66 0.25 11.40
CA SER A 51 26.14 -1.04 11.86
C SER A 51 24.76 -0.87 12.53
N PHE A 52 23.94 -1.93 12.47
CA PHE A 52 22.64 -1.90 13.12
C PHE A 52 22.77 -1.72 14.65
N GLU A 53 23.73 -2.38 15.26
CA GLU A 53 24.01 -2.33 16.70
C GLU A 53 24.41 -0.93 17.16
N GLU A 54 24.97 -0.14 16.27
CA GLU A 54 25.36 1.23 16.58
C GLU A 54 24.18 2.18 16.38
N ILE A 55 23.53 2.16 15.23
CA ILE A 55 22.44 3.09 14.91
C ILE A 55 21.24 2.93 15.84
N ILE A 56 20.92 1.68 16.25
CA ILE A 56 19.77 1.41 17.10
C ILE A 56 19.83 2.05 18.49
N LYS A 57 21.01 2.42 18.97
CA LYS A 57 21.19 3.06 20.29
C LYS A 57 20.40 4.37 20.42
N ASP A 58 20.24 5.09 19.33
CA ASP A 58 19.64 6.41 19.26
C ASP A 58 18.12 6.41 19.08
N TYR A 59 17.51 5.20 19.07
CA TYR A 59 16.07 5.02 18.82
C TYR A 59 15.41 4.17 19.91
N ASP A 60 14.11 4.45 20.12
CA ASP A 60 13.28 3.75 21.11
C ASP A 60 12.56 2.54 20.53
N VAL A 61 12.21 2.62 19.24
CA VAL A 61 11.40 1.63 18.53
C VAL A 61 12.09 1.19 17.24
N VAL A 62 12.01 -0.11 16.95
CA VAL A 62 12.39 -0.68 15.65
C VAL A 62 11.13 -1.05 14.89
N PHE A 63 10.90 -0.39 13.76
CA PHE A 63 9.78 -0.68 12.87
C PHE A 63 10.29 -1.37 11.60
N VAL A 64 10.09 -2.69 11.53
CA VAL A 64 10.52 -3.53 10.40
C VAL A 64 9.37 -3.66 9.41
N MET A 65 9.63 -3.44 8.15
CA MET A 65 8.68 -3.63 7.06
C MET A 65 9.10 -4.82 6.21
N GLU A 66 8.22 -5.28 5.34
CA GLU A 66 8.54 -6.30 4.37
C GLU A 66 9.73 -5.91 3.49
N ASN A 67 10.62 -6.86 3.25
CA ASN A 67 11.81 -6.71 2.42
C ASN A 67 11.84 -7.75 1.29
N TYR A 68 12.30 -7.36 0.10
CA TYR A 68 12.37 -8.24 -1.07
C TYR A 68 13.50 -9.25 -1.00
N ASP A 69 14.68 -8.82 -0.49
CA ASP A 69 15.87 -9.67 -0.40
C ASP A 69 15.90 -10.38 0.93
N GLN A 70 15.15 -11.40 0.98
CA GLN A 70 15.06 -12.45 1.98
C GLN A 70 16.21 -12.48 2.98
N GLN A 71 16.29 -11.41 3.81
CA GLN A 71 16.86 -11.53 5.15
C GLN A 71 18.39 -11.70 5.28
N GLN A 72 19.17 -11.81 4.22
CA GLN A 72 20.62 -12.02 4.32
C GLN A 72 21.37 -10.87 5.02
N TRP A 73 20.82 -9.64 4.96
CA TRP A 73 21.40 -8.44 5.54
C TRP A 73 20.71 -7.99 6.83
N LEU A 74 19.56 -8.59 7.16
CA LEU A 74 18.78 -8.23 8.34
C LEU A 74 19.52 -8.68 9.61
N PRO A 75 19.50 -7.85 10.68
CA PRO A 75 20.10 -8.20 11.96
C PRO A 75 19.27 -9.27 12.69
N ASP A 76 19.86 -9.86 13.71
CA ASP A 76 19.15 -10.76 14.62
C ASP A 76 18.28 -9.95 15.60
N PHE A 77 17.04 -9.70 15.22
CA PHE A 77 16.08 -8.95 16.04
C PHE A 77 15.75 -9.62 17.39
N SER A 78 16.04 -10.91 17.57
CA SER A 78 15.80 -11.58 18.85
C SER A 78 16.69 -11.04 19.98
N LYS A 79 17.80 -10.39 19.63
CA LYS A 79 18.76 -9.77 20.56
C LYS A 79 18.48 -8.29 20.84
N VAL A 80 17.50 -7.71 20.14
CA VAL A 80 17.15 -6.28 20.28
C VAL A 80 16.23 -6.10 21.48
N ASN A 81 16.70 -5.32 22.46
CA ASN A 81 15.93 -4.96 23.66
C ASN A 81 15.28 -3.57 23.51
N LYS A 82 14.47 -3.42 22.46
CA LYS A 82 13.64 -2.23 22.17
C LYS A 82 12.28 -2.72 21.74
N LEU A 83 11.28 -1.85 21.76
CA LEU A 83 9.97 -2.17 21.18
C LEU A 83 10.12 -2.48 19.68
N LYS A 84 9.67 -3.65 19.26
CA LYS A 84 9.79 -4.15 17.90
C LYS A 84 8.43 -4.31 17.26
N VAL A 85 8.26 -3.64 16.13
CA VAL A 85 7.05 -3.70 15.32
C VAL A 85 7.41 -4.31 13.96
N PHE A 86 6.63 -5.26 13.47
CA PHE A 86 6.77 -5.81 12.12
C PHE A 86 5.49 -5.58 11.32
N TRP A 87 5.61 -4.97 10.15
CA TRP A 87 4.51 -4.84 9.20
C TRP A 87 4.72 -5.79 8.03
N SER A 88 3.87 -6.81 7.98
CA SER A 88 3.80 -7.81 6.92
C SER A 88 2.77 -7.36 5.88
N ILE A 89 3.20 -7.17 4.62
CA ILE A 89 2.39 -6.61 3.55
C ILE A 89 1.85 -7.74 2.67
N ASP A 90 2.65 -8.30 1.79
CA ASP A 90 2.22 -9.31 0.80
C ASP A 90 2.09 -10.72 1.40
N SER A 91 1.41 -10.87 2.55
CA SER A 91 1.29 -12.15 3.25
C SER A 91 0.70 -13.27 2.40
N HIS A 92 -0.14 -12.97 1.42
CA HIS A 92 -0.68 -13.96 0.49
C HIS A 92 0.38 -14.61 -0.40
N CYS A 93 1.51 -13.93 -0.64
CA CYS A 93 2.63 -14.45 -1.44
C CYS A 93 3.67 -15.19 -0.60
N VAL A 94 3.95 -14.70 0.62
CA VAL A 94 5.13 -15.08 1.41
C VAL A 94 4.81 -15.44 2.88
N LEU A 95 3.60 -15.91 3.15
CA LEU A 95 3.10 -16.19 4.50
C LEU A 95 4.07 -17.02 5.34
N GLY A 96 4.56 -18.13 4.81
CA GLY A 96 5.47 -19.02 5.56
C GLY A 96 6.76 -18.32 5.98
N GLN A 97 7.29 -17.44 5.15
CA GLN A 97 8.50 -16.67 5.44
C GLN A 97 8.21 -15.62 6.52
N HIS A 98 7.11 -14.89 6.43
CA HIS A 98 6.73 -13.88 7.42
C HIS A 98 6.42 -14.50 8.79
N VAL A 99 5.73 -15.64 8.83
CA VAL A 99 5.47 -16.38 10.08
C VAL A 99 6.77 -16.87 10.71
N TYR A 100 7.68 -17.44 9.91
CA TYR A 100 8.98 -17.87 10.39
C TYR A 100 9.79 -16.68 10.92
N PHE A 101 9.84 -15.58 10.18
CA PHE A 101 10.54 -14.36 10.58
C PHE A 101 9.96 -13.77 11.87
N SER A 102 8.65 -13.71 12.01
CA SER A 102 8.00 -13.26 13.23
C SER A 102 8.36 -14.13 14.43
N LYS A 103 8.39 -15.46 14.25
CA LYS A 103 8.76 -16.44 15.28
C LYS A 103 10.19 -16.24 15.80
N ILE A 104 11.18 -16.11 14.89
CA ILE A 104 12.59 -15.99 15.29
C ILE A 104 12.94 -14.61 15.84
N SER A 105 12.32 -13.54 15.32
CA SER A 105 12.61 -12.15 15.69
C SER A 105 11.89 -11.69 16.97
N LYS A 106 10.83 -12.38 17.39
CA LYS A 106 10.04 -12.09 18.60
C LYS A 106 9.55 -10.63 18.62
N PHE A 107 8.82 -10.23 17.58
CA PHE A 107 8.20 -8.90 17.52
C PHE A 107 7.14 -8.74 18.59
N ASP A 108 7.11 -7.56 19.23
CA ASP A 108 6.11 -7.22 20.25
C ASP A 108 4.76 -6.92 19.59
N ILE A 109 4.77 -6.20 18.46
CA ILE A 109 3.58 -5.87 17.69
C ILE A 109 3.76 -6.41 16.26
N HIS A 110 2.77 -7.15 15.78
CA HIS A 110 2.67 -7.59 14.40
C HIS A 110 1.52 -6.85 13.71
N LEU A 111 1.85 -6.10 12.68
CA LEU A 111 0.91 -5.44 11.80
C LEU A 111 0.78 -6.24 10.50
N ASN A 112 -0.43 -6.41 9.99
CA ASN A 112 -0.66 -7.06 8.71
C ASN A 112 -1.58 -6.23 7.83
N SER A 113 -1.24 -6.09 6.55
CA SER A 113 -2.05 -5.34 5.58
C SER A 113 -3.40 -6.00 5.31
N THR A 114 -3.51 -7.31 5.52
CA THR A 114 -4.71 -8.12 5.27
C THR A 114 -5.18 -8.80 6.55
N GLU A 115 -6.39 -8.47 7.00
CA GLU A 115 -6.95 -8.93 8.28
C GLU A 115 -6.96 -10.45 8.42
N GLY A 116 -7.35 -11.17 7.36
CA GLY A 116 -7.48 -12.62 7.37
C GLY A 116 -6.20 -13.39 7.70
N TYR A 117 -5.03 -12.76 7.58
CA TYR A 117 -3.74 -13.38 7.89
C TYR A 117 -3.29 -13.17 9.33
N LEU A 118 -3.89 -12.28 10.10
CA LEU A 118 -3.52 -12.02 11.51
C LEU A 118 -3.49 -13.28 12.38
N LYS A 119 -4.43 -14.20 12.17
CA LYS A 119 -4.52 -15.48 12.91
C LYS A 119 -3.23 -16.31 12.89
N HIS A 120 -2.40 -16.16 11.85
CA HIS A 120 -1.15 -16.91 11.71
C HIS A 120 -0.01 -16.37 12.60
N PHE A 121 -0.15 -15.15 13.11
CA PHE A 121 0.87 -14.45 13.90
C PHE A 121 0.58 -14.38 15.40
N THR A 122 -0.64 -14.67 15.82
CA THR A 122 -1.09 -14.55 17.22
C THR A 122 -0.30 -15.39 18.23
N ARG A 123 0.42 -16.43 17.78
CA ARG A 123 1.29 -17.25 18.62
C ARG A 123 2.73 -16.72 18.73
N HIS A 124 3.06 -15.69 17.97
CA HIS A 124 4.44 -15.20 17.80
C HIS A 124 4.63 -13.75 18.22
N SER A 125 3.54 -12.99 18.37
CA SER A 125 3.55 -11.60 18.80
C SER A 125 2.47 -11.37 19.86
N SER A 126 2.74 -10.51 20.81
CA SER A 126 1.81 -10.22 21.93
C SER A 126 0.59 -9.41 21.43
N LYS A 127 0.75 -8.65 20.35
CA LYS A 127 -0.29 -7.82 19.76
C LYS A 127 -0.27 -7.96 18.23
N CYS A 128 -1.38 -8.41 17.64
CA CYS A 128 -1.57 -8.53 16.21
C CYS A 128 -2.69 -7.61 15.77
N ILE A 129 -2.44 -6.72 14.80
CA ILE A 129 -3.37 -5.67 14.41
C ILE A 129 -3.48 -5.63 12.89
N TRP A 130 -4.70 -5.50 12.39
CA TRP A 130 -4.94 -5.17 11.00
C TRP A 130 -4.52 -3.72 10.74
N PHE A 131 -3.58 -3.56 9.83
CA PHE A 131 -2.98 -2.28 9.48
C PHE A 131 -2.92 -2.17 7.95
N PRO A 132 -4.03 -1.73 7.33
CA PRO A 132 -4.18 -1.73 5.88
C PRO A 132 -3.14 -0.85 5.19
N ASN A 133 -2.89 -1.16 3.91
CA ASN A 133 -2.12 -0.32 3.02
C ASN A 133 -2.62 1.14 3.00
N ALA A 134 -1.78 2.02 2.53
CA ALA A 134 -2.04 3.45 2.38
C ALA A 134 -1.40 3.98 1.10
N TYR A 135 -1.64 5.24 0.76
CA TYR A 135 -0.96 5.89 -0.34
C TYR A 135 -0.26 7.19 0.12
N PRO A 136 0.82 7.61 -0.55
CA PRO A 136 1.52 8.84 -0.25
C PRO A 136 0.83 10.03 -0.92
N ASP A 137 0.02 10.79 -0.17
CA ASP A 137 -0.75 11.94 -0.66
C ASP A 137 0.12 13.16 -1.03
N ASP A 138 1.38 13.12 -0.68
CA ASP A 138 2.41 14.08 -1.10
C ASP A 138 3.04 13.76 -2.47
N LEU A 139 2.89 12.53 -2.95
CA LEU A 139 3.40 12.07 -4.25
C LEU A 139 2.29 11.75 -5.25
N ILE A 140 1.16 11.25 -4.76
CA ILE A 140 0.01 10.87 -5.56
C ILE A 140 -1.14 11.80 -5.23
N ASP A 141 -1.55 12.60 -6.20
CA ASP A 141 -2.66 13.53 -6.08
C ASP A 141 -3.36 13.70 -7.42
N HIS A 142 -4.54 14.30 -7.40
CA HIS A 142 -5.25 14.72 -8.61
C HIS A 142 -4.42 15.74 -9.39
N ARG A 143 -4.26 15.49 -10.70
CA ARG A 143 -3.52 16.35 -11.64
C ARG A 143 -4.48 16.92 -12.68
N PRO A 144 -5.11 18.09 -12.45
CA PRO A 144 -6.11 18.65 -13.34
C PRO A 144 -5.57 18.96 -14.74
N GLN A 145 -4.23 19.11 -14.88
CA GLN A 145 -3.58 19.30 -16.19
C GLN A 145 -3.48 18.00 -17.02
N VAL A 146 -3.65 16.83 -16.42
CA VAL A 146 -3.64 15.54 -17.11
C VAL A 146 -5.05 15.24 -17.59
N GLN A 147 -5.22 15.16 -18.91
CA GLN A 147 -6.52 14.82 -19.50
C GLN A 147 -6.84 13.34 -19.32
N LYS A 148 -8.08 13.02 -18.99
CA LYS A 148 -8.58 11.63 -18.93
C LYS A 148 -8.89 11.13 -20.35
N VAL A 149 -7.87 10.59 -21.01
CA VAL A 149 -7.90 10.16 -22.43
C VAL A 149 -8.21 8.67 -22.61
N HIS A 150 -8.09 7.86 -21.57
CA HIS A 150 -8.34 6.43 -21.62
C HIS A 150 -9.64 6.07 -20.93
N ASP A 151 -10.53 5.36 -21.62
CA ASP A 151 -11.82 4.94 -21.08
C ASP A 151 -11.63 4.05 -19.85
N LEU A 152 -10.92 2.92 -20.03
CA LEU A 152 -10.46 2.08 -18.94
C LEU A 152 -8.93 2.06 -18.92
N GLY A 153 -8.35 2.15 -17.73
CA GLY A 153 -6.92 2.02 -17.55
C GLY A 153 -6.55 0.99 -16.48
N PHE A 154 -5.53 0.19 -16.76
CA PHE A 154 -4.91 -0.71 -15.78
C PHE A 154 -3.44 -0.37 -15.65
N CYS A 155 -2.99 -0.07 -14.44
CA CYS A 155 -1.59 0.17 -14.14
C CYS A 155 -1.09 -0.86 -13.12
N GLY A 156 -0.16 -1.74 -13.50
CA GLY A 156 0.36 -2.75 -12.60
C GLY A 156 1.07 -3.91 -13.30
N SER A 157 1.51 -4.89 -12.50
CA SER A 157 2.22 -6.07 -12.99
C SER A 157 1.25 -7.05 -13.68
N MET A 158 1.72 -7.66 -14.76
CA MET A 158 0.99 -8.66 -15.55
C MET A 158 1.22 -10.07 -14.98
N ILE A 159 0.85 -10.27 -13.73
CA ILE A 159 0.99 -11.55 -13.01
C ILE A 159 -0.35 -12.30 -12.96
N SER A 160 -0.27 -13.61 -12.70
CA SER A 160 -1.44 -14.47 -12.63
C SER A 160 -2.24 -14.43 -13.95
N ASP A 161 -3.56 -14.38 -13.87
CA ASP A 161 -4.49 -14.35 -15.00
C ASP A 161 -4.83 -12.93 -15.50
N ARG A 162 -4.09 -11.91 -15.06
CA ARG A 162 -4.38 -10.50 -15.41
C ARG A 162 -4.30 -10.22 -16.91
N VAL A 163 -3.39 -10.88 -17.62
CA VAL A 163 -3.28 -10.73 -19.10
C VAL A 163 -4.58 -11.19 -19.76
N GLN A 164 -5.00 -12.43 -19.48
CA GLN A 164 -6.22 -13.02 -20.02
C GLN A 164 -7.47 -12.22 -19.63
N TRP A 165 -7.52 -11.77 -18.39
CA TRP A 165 -8.61 -10.94 -17.88
C TRP A 165 -8.71 -9.61 -18.63
N LEU A 166 -7.59 -8.89 -18.82
CA LEU A 166 -7.56 -7.63 -19.57
C LEU A 166 -7.85 -7.85 -21.07
N ASP A 167 -7.40 -8.96 -21.67
CA ASP A 167 -7.70 -9.31 -23.04
C ASP A 167 -9.20 -9.58 -23.23
N ALA A 168 -9.84 -10.24 -22.27
CA ALA A 168 -11.28 -10.46 -22.30
C ALA A 168 -12.07 -9.14 -22.17
N ILE A 169 -11.67 -8.23 -21.28
CA ILE A 169 -12.33 -6.92 -21.13
C ILE A 169 -12.22 -6.11 -22.45
N LYS A 170 -11.04 -6.13 -23.06
CA LYS A 170 -10.76 -5.38 -24.30
C LYS A 170 -11.70 -5.76 -25.46
N GLN A 171 -12.30 -6.96 -25.45
CA GLN A 171 -13.31 -7.35 -26.45
C GLN A 171 -14.62 -6.59 -26.29
N HIS A 172 -14.85 -5.95 -25.14
CA HIS A 172 -16.11 -5.27 -24.79
C HIS A 172 -15.95 -3.76 -24.63
N VAL A 173 -14.81 -3.30 -24.07
CA VAL A 173 -14.50 -1.88 -23.81
C VAL A 173 -12.99 -1.68 -24.00
N PRO A 174 -12.57 -0.59 -24.65
CA PRO A 174 -11.13 -0.29 -24.80
C PRO A 174 -10.42 -0.20 -23.45
N VAL A 175 -9.30 -0.92 -23.31
CA VAL A 175 -8.46 -0.93 -22.09
C VAL A 175 -7.05 -0.49 -22.44
N HIS A 176 -6.59 0.57 -21.77
CA HIS A 176 -5.19 0.98 -21.77
C HIS A 176 -4.41 0.24 -20.69
N ARG A 177 -3.15 -0.14 -20.98
CA ARG A 177 -2.31 -0.94 -20.07
C ARG A 177 -0.97 -0.26 -19.85
N ASP A 178 -0.75 0.18 -18.62
CA ASP A 178 0.52 0.70 -18.16
C ASP A 178 1.26 -0.38 -17.37
N VAL A 179 2.24 -1.02 -18.02
CA VAL A 179 3.00 -2.14 -17.45
C VAL A 179 4.39 -1.66 -17.06
N PHE A 180 4.83 -1.98 -15.85
CA PHE A 180 6.12 -1.52 -15.29
C PHE A 180 6.30 0.00 -15.26
N VAL A 181 5.20 0.74 -15.22
CA VAL A 181 5.22 2.19 -15.03
C VAL A 181 5.30 2.49 -13.54
N ILE A 182 6.30 3.27 -13.13
CA ILE A 182 6.61 3.59 -11.73
C ILE A 182 6.85 5.09 -11.56
N GLY A 183 6.83 5.53 -10.30
CA GLY A 183 7.13 6.92 -9.95
C GLY A 183 6.11 7.90 -10.53
N ASP A 184 6.59 9.05 -10.98
CA ASP A 184 5.75 10.13 -11.52
C ASP A 184 4.95 9.72 -12.76
N ALA A 185 5.52 8.85 -13.60
CA ALA A 185 4.82 8.31 -14.76
C ALA A 185 3.58 7.47 -14.35
N MET A 186 3.67 6.72 -13.24
CA MET A 186 2.53 6.00 -12.67
C MET A 186 1.43 6.97 -12.21
N VAL A 187 1.79 8.06 -11.57
CA VAL A 187 0.81 9.07 -11.12
C VAL A 187 0.11 9.70 -12.32
N ASN A 188 0.84 10.01 -13.41
CA ASN A 188 0.25 10.50 -14.65
C ASN A 188 -0.69 9.47 -15.30
N ALA A 189 -0.27 8.19 -15.34
CA ALA A 189 -1.10 7.11 -15.87
C ALA A 189 -2.43 7.03 -15.11
N LEU A 190 -2.40 6.97 -13.77
CA LEU A 190 -3.63 6.92 -12.95
C LEU A 190 -4.55 8.12 -13.19
N ASN A 191 -4.00 9.32 -13.38
CA ASN A 191 -4.77 10.52 -13.68
C ASN A 191 -5.34 10.54 -15.11
N SER A 192 -4.77 9.79 -16.05
CA SER A 192 -5.21 9.74 -17.45
C SER A 192 -6.42 8.84 -17.72
N TYR A 193 -6.84 8.02 -16.75
CA TYR A 193 -7.96 7.10 -16.88
C TYR A 193 -9.28 7.77 -16.49
N LYS A 194 -10.37 7.49 -17.24
CA LYS A 194 -11.73 7.79 -16.78
C LYS A 194 -12.12 6.82 -15.68
N ILE A 195 -11.83 5.53 -15.88
CA ILE A 195 -12.06 4.46 -14.90
C ILE A 195 -10.75 3.66 -14.74
N GLY A 196 -10.24 3.60 -13.53
CA GLY A 196 -9.10 2.77 -13.14
C GLY A 196 -9.57 1.36 -12.78
N LEU A 197 -9.09 0.38 -13.55
CA LEU A 197 -9.34 -1.03 -13.26
C LEU A 197 -8.37 -1.55 -12.21
N ASN A 198 -8.89 -2.29 -11.24
CA ASN A 198 -8.08 -3.07 -10.32
C ASN A 198 -8.60 -4.51 -10.24
N LYS A 199 -7.67 -5.45 -10.11
CA LYS A 199 -7.94 -6.83 -9.76
C LYS A 199 -6.98 -7.20 -8.62
N THR A 200 -7.51 -7.25 -7.41
CA THR A 200 -6.77 -7.69 -6.24
C THR A 200 -6.45 -9.18 -6.36
N LEU A 201 -5.35 -9.59 -5.75
CA LEU A 201 -4.98 -11.00 -5.63
C LEU A 201 -5.28 -11.44 -4.19
N ALA A 202 -5.81 -12.64 -4.04
CA ALA A 202 -6.29 -13.13 -2.75
C ALA A 202 -7.24 -12.12 -2.07
N ASP A 203 -7.21 -12.00 -0.76
CA ASP A 203 -8.06 -11.11 0.02
C ASP A 203 -7.37 -9.76 0.35
N ASP A 204 -6.31 -9.41 -0.38
CA ASP A 204 -5.52 -8.20 -0.13
C ASP A 204 -6.18 -6.95 -0.72
N ILE A 205 -6.33 -5.89 0.08
CA ILE A 205 -6.68 -4.56 -0.40
C ILE A 205 -5.37 -3.86 -0.75
N ASN A 206 -4.94 -4.03 -1.99
CA ASN A 206 -3.62 -3.59 -2.45
C ASN A 206 -3.50 -2.06 -2.57
N TYR A 207 -2.27 -1.56 -2.70
CA TYR A 207 -1.97 -0.13 -2.84
C TYR A 207 -2.76 0.55 -3.96
N ARG A 208 -2.98 -0.15 -5.09
CA ARG A 208 -3.64 0.40 -6.27
C ARG A 208 -5.06 0.89 -5.99
N VAL A 209 -5.74 0.30 -5.01
CA VAL A 209 -7.06 0.77 -4.55
C VAL A 209 -6.94 2.21 -4.07
N PHE A 210 -6.04 2.48 -3.15
CA PHE A 210 -5.86 3.81 -2.55
C PHE A 210 -5.22 4.81 -3.51
N GLU A 211 -4.25 4.37 -4.31
CA GLU A 211 -3.54 5.20 -5.29
C GLU A 211 -4.46 5.68 -6.42
N THR A 212 -5.35 4.80 -6.92
CA THR A 212 -6.32 5.17 -7.95
C THR A 212 -7.31 6.21 -7.43
N LEU A 213 -7.81 6.01 -6.22
CA LEU A 213 -8.70 6.97 -5.56
C LEU A 213 -7.95 8.28 -5.23
N GLY A 214 -6.69 8.20 -4.79
CA GLY A 214 -5.83 9.35 -4.54
C GLY A 214 -5.54 10.19 -5.80
N ALA A 215 -5.58 9.59 -6.98
CA ALA A 215 -5.51 10.29 -8.26
C ALA A 215 -6.87 10.85 -8.73
N LYS A 216 -7.93 10.78 -7.90
CA LYS A 216 -9.31 11.19 -8.22
C LYS A 216 -9.83 10.53 -9.51
N THR A 217 -9.55 9.23 -9.64
CA THR A 217 -10.00 8.38 -10.74
C THR A 217 -11.01 7.38 -10.21
N LEU A 218 -12.14 7.20 -10.92
CA LEU A 218 -13.14 6.21 -10.53
C LEU A 218 -12.50 4.83 -10.48
N LEU A 219 -12.56 4.18 -9.32
CA LEU A 219 -12.04 2.83 -9.14
C LEU A 219 -13.12 1.80 -9.44
N LEU A 220 -12.84 0.86 -10.35
CA LEU A 220 -13.62 -0.35 -10.59
C LEU A 220 -12.78 -1.58 -10.21
N THR A 221 -13.14 -2.26 -9.14
CA THR A 221 -12.35 -3.34 -8.53
C THR A 221 -13.21 -4.55 -8.16
N ASN A 222 -12.60 -5.75 -8.11
CA ASN A 222 -13.28 -6.89 -7.50
C ASN A 222 -13.47 -6.67 -6.00
N ILE A 223 -14.55 -7.24 -5.46
CA ILE A 223 -14.79 -7.21 -4.02
C ILE A 223 -13.85 -8.19 -3.31
N VAL A 224 -13.38 -7.80 -2.13
CA VAL A 224 -12.62 -8.66 -1.22
C VAL A 224 -13.15 -8.47 0.21
N PRO A 225 -12.97 -9.45 1.10
CA PRO A 225 -13.36 -9.32 2.50
C PRO A 225 -12.79 -8.05 3.13
N THR A 226 -13.48 -7.48 4.09
CA THR A 226 -13.10 -6.28 4.83
C THR A 226 -13.00 -4.97 4.04
N MET A 227 -13.21 -4.97 2.73
CA MET A 227 -13.18 -3.76 1.91
C MET A 227 -14.26 -2.75 2.34
N ASP A 228 -15.42 -3.22 2.77
CA ASP A 228 -16.53 -2.43 3.30
C ASP A 228 -16.21 -1.70 4.62
N GLN A 229 -15.23 -2.18 5.36
CA GLN A 229 -14.73 -1.50 6.56
C GLN A 229 -13.85 -0.27 6.24
N LEU A 230 -13.31 -0.19 5.02
CA LEU A 230 -12.45 0.92 4.57
C LEU A 230 -13.14 1.84 3.59
N LEU A 231 -13.95 1.29 2.69
CA LEU A 231 -14.53 1.99 1.54
C LEU A 231 -15.99 1.55 1.35
N THR A 232 -16.88 2.51 1.08
CA THR A 232 -18.30 2.23 0.81
C THR A 232 -18.50 2.06 -0.69
N GLN A 233 -19.06 0.90 -1.08
CA GLN A 233 -19.46 0.62 -2.46
C GLN A 233 -20.46 1.66 -2.95
N ASP A 234 -20.44 1.97 -4.24
CA ASP A 234 -21.30 2.93 -4.97
C ASP A 234 -21.23 4.37 -4.43
N LYS A 235 -20.39 4.62 -3.42
CA LYS A 235 -20.11 5.95 -2.89
C LYS A 235 -18.65 6.36 -3.08
N HIS A 236 -17.70 5.46 -2.78
CA HIS A 236 -16.26 5.75 -2.87
C HIS A 236 -15.60 5.02 -4.05
N MET A 237 -16.19 3.93 -4.49
CA MET A 237 -15.70 3.06 -5.55
C MET A 237 -16.82 2.22 -6.12
N ILE A 238 -16.57 1.56 -7.24
CA ILE A 238 -17.45 0.57 -7.84
C ILE A 238 -16.82 -0.80 -7.74
N THR A 239 -17.58 -1.80 -7.29
CA THR A 239 -17.12 -3.17 -7.19
C THR A 239 -17.85 -4.09 -8.19
N TYR A 240 -17.22 -5.21 -8.51
CA TYR A 240 -17.81 -6.28 -9.32
C TYR A 240 -17.49 -7.65 -8.70
N ASN A 241 -18.40 -8.61 -8.88
CA ASN A 241 -18.22 -10.01 -8.48
C ASN A 241 -18.00 -10.91 -9.70
N THR A 242 -18.57 -10.54 -10.84
CA THR A 242 -18.51 -11.35 -12.06
C THR A 242 -17.94 -10.52 -13.22
N PHE A 243 -17.43 -11.21 -14.24
CA PHE A 243 -16.97 -10.58 -15.46
C PHE A 243 -18.08 -9.77 -16.17
N SER A 244 -19.30 -10.31 -16.17
CA SER A 244 -20.46 -9.62 -16.77
C SER A 244 -20.75 -8.29 -16.07
N GLU A 245 -20.78 -8.30 -14.72
CA GLU A 245 -20.93 -7.06 -13.94
C GLU A 245 -19.84 -6.04 -14.21
N LEU A 246 -18.58 -6.49 -14.34
CA LEU A 246 -17.47 -5.60 -14.66
C LEU A 246 -17.73 -4.86 -15.98
N VAL A 247 -18.09 -5.60 -17.05
CA VAL A 247 -18.34 -5.01 -18.38
C VAL A 247 -19.55 -4.10 -18.36
N GLU A 248 -20.63 -4.50 -17.71
CA GLU A 248 -21.85 -3.70 -17.57
C GLU A 248 -21.57 -2.39 -16.84
N LYS A 249 -20.93 -2.46 -15.67
CA LYS A 249 -20.61 -1.27 -14.86
C LYS A 249 -19.61 -0.36 -15.57
N ALA A 250 -18.60 -0.92 -16.25
CA ALA A 250 -17.67 -0.13 -17.04
C ALA A 250 -18.40 0.69 -18.12
N ARG A 251 -19.28 0.08 -18.90
CA ARG A 251 -20.08 0.77 -19.92
C ARG A 251 -21.00 1.82 -19.29
N TYR A 252 -21.71 1.45 -18.22
CA TYR A 252 -22.64 2.35 -17.55
C TYR A 252 -21.96 3.66 -17.10
N TYR A 253 -20.79 3.56 -16.43
CA TYR A 253 -20.10 4.76 -15.95
C TYR A 253 -19.36 5.54 -17.04
N LEU A 254 -19.06 4.93 -18.18
CA LEU A 254 -18.58 5.66 -19.37
C LEU A 254 -19.73 6.46 -20.03
N GLU A 255 -20.95 5.94 -20.01
CA GLU A 255 -22.17 6.61 -20.51
C GLU A 255 -22.72 7.64 -19.52
N HIS A 256 -22.35 7.55 -18.23
CA HIS A 256 -22.81 8.44 -17.16
C HIS A 256 -21.62 9.12 -16.45
N PRO A 257 -20.85 9.97 -17.16
CA PRO A 257 -19.62 10.55 -16.62
C PRO A 257 -19.84 11.41 -15.36
N ASP A 258 -20.97 12.08 -15.23
CA ASP A 258 -21.28 12.89 -14.04
C ASP A 258 -21.32 12.03 -12.77
N LYS A 259 -21.94 10.83 -12.83
CA LYS A 259 -21.93 9.88 -11.70
C LYS A 259 -20.54 9.32 -11.43
N ALA A 260 -19.78 9.05 -12.48
CA ALA A 260 -18.40 8.59 -12.35
C ALA A 260 -17.53 9.64 -11.63
N ILE A 261 -17.69 10.92 -11.98
CA ILE A 261 -16.96 12.04 -11.36
C ILE A 261 -17.38 12.21 -9.89
N GLU A 262 -18.68 12.11 -9.59
CA GLU A 262 -19.19 12.20 -8.21
C GLU A 262 -18.58 11.14 -7.30
N ILE A 263 -18.61 9.87 -7.71
CA ILE A 263 -18.04 8.76 -6.94
C ILE A 263 -16.51 8.88 -6.82
N ALA A 264 -15.82 9.27 -7.90
CA ALA A 264 -14.38 9.50 -7.88
C ALA A 264 -14.00 10.63 -6.93
N ALA A 265 -14.79 11.70 -6.86
CA ALA A 265 -14.57 12.80 -5.93
C ALA A 265 -14.78 12.35 -4.47
N ALA A 266 -15.88 11.66 -4.19
CA ALA A 266 -16.15 11.14 -2.85
C ALA A 266 -15.08 10.12 -2.39
N GLY A 267 -14.62 9.25 -3.29
CA GLY A 267 -13.54 8.31 -3.03
C GLY A 267 -12.21 9.01 -2.73
N TYR A 268 -11.86 10.03 -3.52
CA TYR A 268 -10.68 10.86 -3.31
C TYR A 268 -10.70 11.55 -1.94
N ASP A 269 -11.79 12.22 -1.60
CA ASP A 269 -11.92 12.93 -0.32
C ASP A 269 -11.80 11.96 0.86
N HIS A 270 -12.39 10.78 0.73
CA HIS A 270 -12.34 9.74 1.76
C HIS A 270 -10.93 9.19 1.97
N VAL A 271 -10.23 8.77 0.91
CA VAL A 271 -8.88 8.19 1.08
C VAL A 271 -7.87 9.23 1.54
N ARG A 272 -8.02 10.48 1.11
CA ARG A 272 -7.18 11.60 1.55
C ARG A 272 -7.31 11.87 3.06
N SER A 273 -8.50 11.67 3.60
CA SER A 273 -8.78 11.92 5.02
C SER A 273 -8.45 10.74 5.94
N HIS A 274 -8.40 9.48 5.41
CA HIS A 274 -8.35 8.29 6.25
C HIS A 274 -7.26 7.27 5.89
N HIS A 275 -6.75 7.28 4.65
CA HIS A 275 -5.91 6.21 4.13
C HIS A 275 -4.57 6.67 3.54
N THR A 276 -4.03 7.78 4.06
CA THR A 276 -2.69 8.27 3.73
C THR A 276 -1.65 7.67 4.67
N TYR A 277 -0.37 7.72 4.29
CA TYR A 277 0.72 7.38 5.21
C TYR A 277 0.78 8.30 6.41
N TYR A 278 0.29 9.55 6.29
CA TYR A 278 0.17 10.46 7.43
C TYR A 278 -0.79 9.91 8.48
N GLU A 279 -1.98 9.44 8.08
CA GLU A 279 -2.96 8.86 8.99
C GLU A 279 -2.48 7.51 9.56
N ARG A 280 -1.81 6.66 8.76
CA ARG A 280 -1.18 5.43 9.28
C ARG A 280 -0.08 5.72 10.28
N SER A 281 0.72 6.77 10.06
CA SER A 281 1.76 7.20 11.00
C SER A 281 1.18 7.66 12.33
N LYS A 282 0.07 8.40 12.33
CA LYS A 282 -0.65 8.77 13.57
C LYS A 282 -1.11 7.53 14.33
N GLN A 283 -1.77 6.60 13.65
CA GLN A 283 -2.23 5.34 14.24
C GLN A 283 -1.06 4.54 14.84
N LEU A 284 0.07 4.45 14.12
CA LEU A 284 1.24 3.74 14.66
C LEU A 284 1.82 4.45 15.89
N LEU A 285 1.97 5.77 15.85
CA LEU A 285 2.45 6.53 17.01
C LEU A 285 1.57 6.34 18.23
N GLU A 286 0.24 6.33 18.10
CA GLU A 286 -0.70 6.04 19.18
C GLU A 286 -0.53 4.62 19.75
N MET A 287 -0.14 3.65 18.94
CA MET A 287 0.07 2.26 19.36
C MET A 287 1.36 2.04 20.16
N ILE A 288 2.40 2.85 19.86
CA ILE A 288 3.77 2.70 20.39
C ILE A 288 4.13 3.75 21.47
N SER A 289 3.26 4.75 21.72
CA SER A 289 3.39 5.74 22.80
C SER A 289 2.73 5.21 24.09
#